data_1b5b5dfe6ce3d81eb4bf5d8c072c3bfe
#
_entry.id   1b5b5dfe6ce3d81eb4bf5d8c072c3bfe
#
_cell.length_a   1.000
_cell.length_b   1.000
_cell.length_c   1.000
_cell.angle_alpha   90.00
_cell.angle_beta   90.00
_cell.angle_gamma   90.00
#
_symmetry.space_group_name_H-M   'P 1'
#
loop_
_entity.id
_entity.type
_entity.pdbx_description
1 polymer ?
#
loop_
_entity_poly.entity_id
_entity_poly.type
_entity_poly.pdbx_seq_one_letter_code
_entity_poly.pdbx_strand_id
1 'polypeptide(L)'
;MEITDKSHYAMQVLNPKNGINYPTEDEISMDEHFYQSVIQNITDNLQGITLDEEYINSLLAVLEANLTYIPSSTSKRELADISLYDHMKMTAAVASCVMQFLTAKGEKNYKQSLFINAEKSYDEEMFLLYSMDISGIQNFIYTIGEKGALKGLRARSFLP
;
A
#
# COMPACT_ATOMS: atom_id res chain seq x y z
N MET A 1 -0.55 -26.19 5.82
CA MET A 1 -1.63 -25.37 6.41
C MET A 1 -2.58 -25.08 5.28
N GLU A 2 -3.85 -25.40 5.42
CA GLU A 2 -4.88 -25.14 4.43
C GLU A 2 -5.41 -23.71 4.69
N ILE A 3 -5.43 -22.87 3.66
CA ILE A 3 -5.94 -21.50 3.77
C ILE A 3 -7.43 -21.56 3.49
N THR A 4 -8.23 -21.08 4.42
CA THR A 4 -9.69 -20.99 4.32
C THR A 4 -10.13 -19.54 4.17
N ASP A 5 -11.40 -19.32 3.86
CA ASP A 5 -12.03 -18.00 3.83
C ASP A 5 -12.12 -17.30 5.20
N LYS A 6 -11.73 -17.97 6.28
CA LYS A 6 -11.61 -17.41 7.63
C LYS A 6 -10.16 -17.04 8.00
N SER A 7 -9.20 -17.48 7.18
CA SER A 7 -7.79 -17.21 7.44
C SER A 7 -7.46 -15.73 7.29
N HIS A 8 -6.77 -15.17 8.25
CA HIS A 8 -6.30 -13.79 8.25
C HIS A 8 -4.90 -13.71 8.88
N TYR A 9 -4.21 -12.60 8.68
CA TYR A 9 -2.92 -12.36 9.32
C TYR A 9 -3.11 -11.81 10.73
N ALA A 10 -2.30 -12.29 11.68
CA ALA A 10 -2.26 -11.71 13.02
C ALA A 10 -1.80 -10.24 12.96
N MET A 11 -2.42 -9.39 13.79
CA MET A 11 -2.03 -7.98 13.89
C MET A 11 -0.63 -7.84 14.48
N GLN A 12 0.28 -7.26 13.71
CA GLN A 12 1.63 -6.96 14.15
C GLN A 12 2.26 -5.83 13.32
N VAL A 13 3.30 -5.21 13.86
CA VAL A 13 4.18 -4.34 13.08
C VAL A 13 5.25 -5.18 12.37
N LEU A 14 5.69 -4.76 11.18
CA LEU A 14 6.82 -5.37 10.50
C LEU A 14 8.10 -5.10 11.31
N ASN A 15 8.69 -6.17 11.83
CA ASN A 15 9.94 -6.08 12.57
C ASN A 15 10.80 -7.31 12.22
N PRO A 16 12.07 -7.13 11.84
CA PRO A 16 12.98 -8.25 11.53
C PRO A 16 13.14 -9.27 12.67
N LYS A 17 12.80 -8.90 13.90
CA LYS A 17 12.82 -9.80 15.07
C LYS A 17 11.55 -10.63 15.21
N ASN A 18 10.48 -10.19 14.60
CA ASN A 18 9.21 -10.94 14.57
C ASN A 18 9.30 -11.94 13.43
N GLY A 19 9.16 -13.17 13.55
CA GLY A 19 9.18 -14.13 12.42
C GLY A 19 8.23 -13.75 11.28
N ILE A 20 8.19 -14.58 10.26
CA ILE A 20 7.24 -14.43 9.15
C ILE A 20 5.82 -14.57 9.72
N ASN A 21 4.93 -13.64 9.36
CA ASN A 21 3.52 -13.73 9.71
C ASN A 21 2.82 -14.72 8.75
N TYR A 22 2.21 -15.73 9.32
CA TYR A 22 1.43 -16.71 8.58
C TYR A 22 -0.07 -16.51 8.84
N PRO A 23 -0.94 -16.85 7.88
CA PRO A 23 -2.38 -16.82 8.11
C PRO A 23 -2.79 -17.70 9.29
N THR A 24 -3.73 -17.21 10.10
CA THR A 24 -4.31 -17.90 11.26
C THR A 24 -5.83 -17.75 11.23
N GLU A 25 -6.54 -18.61 11.98
CA GLU A 25 -7.99 -18.49 12.23
C GLU A 25 -8.27 -18.04 13.67
N ASP A 26 -7.23 -17.65 14.41
CA ASP A 26 -7.38 -17.14 15.78
C ASP A 26 -8.15 -15.81 15.76
N GLU A 27 -8.88 -15.51 16.84
CA GLU A 27 -9.65 -14.27 16.94
C GLU A 27 -8.70 -13.04 16.90
N ILE A 28 -9.05 -12.06 16.06
CA ILE A 28 -8.33 -10.78 16.01
C ILE A 28 -8.65 -10.01 17.29
N SER A 29 -7.65 -9.82 18.14
CA SER A 29 -7.76 -8.96 19.31
C SER A 29 -7.49 -7.51 18.92
N MET A 30 -8.53 -6.66 18.99
CA MET A 30 -8.41 -5.21 18.79
C MET A 30 -8.11 -4.55 20.15
N ASP A 31 -6.83 -4.56 20.52
CA ASP A 31 -6.36 -3.99 21.78
C ASP A 31 -5.98 -2.51 21.62
N GLU A 32 -6.54 -1.64 22.48
CA GLU A 32 -6.24 -0.21 22.48
C GLU A 32 -4.76 0.07 22.70
N HIS A 33 -4.09 -0.69 23.57
CA HIS A 33 -2.65 -0.53 23.82
C HIS A 33 -1.81 -0.83 22.58
N PHE A 34 -2.22 -1.81 21.79
CA PHE A 34 -1.55 -2.10 20.51
C PHE A 34 -1.64 -0.89 19.57
N TYR A 35 -2.83 -0.33 19.37
CA TYR A 35 -3.00 0.85 18.52
C TYR A 35 -2.23 2.07 19.02
N GLN A 36 -2.22 2.30 20.32
CA GLN A 36 -1.41 3.39 20.93
C GLN A 36 0.08 3.19 20.67
N SER A 37 0.59 1.96 20.76
CA SER A 37 1.98 1.65 20.46
C SER A 37 2.32 1.88 19.00
N VAL A 38 1.41 1.54 18.08
CA VAL A 38 1.57 1.80 16.63
C VAL A 38 1.64 3.29 16.35
N ILE A 39 0.73 4.08 16.94
CA ILE A 39 0.73 5.55 16.80
C ILE A 39 2.04 6.14 17.32
N GLN A 40 2.51 5.68 18.47
CA GLN A 40 3.76 6.13 19.06
C GLN A 40 4.94 5.79 18.15
N ASN A 41 5.02 4.56 17.64
CA ASN A 41 6.07 4.15 16.71
C ASN A 41 6.10 5.01 15.45
N ILE A 42 4.94 5.28 14.85
CA ILE A 42 4.86 6.16 13.67
C ILE A 42 5.35 7.56 14.01
N THR A 43 4.90 8.11 15.14
CA THR A 43 5.28 9.46 15.59
C THR A 43 6.78 9.57 15.82
N ASP A 44 7.36 8.60 16.52
CA ASP A 44 8.80 8.59 16.84
C ASP A 44 9.66 8.45 15.59
N ASN A 45 9.25 7.62 14.64
CA ASN A 45 9.97 7.43 13.38
C ASN A 45 9.86 8.62 12.42
N LEU A 46 8.82 9.43 12.54
CA LEU A 46 8.66 10.64 11.72
C LEU A 46 9.20 11.89 12.39
N GLN A 47 9.61 11.81 13.66
CA GLN A 47 10.15 12.94 14.39
C GLN A 47 11.51 13.39 13.80
N GLY A 48 11.64 14.68 13.51
CA GLY A 48 12.87 15.26 12.99
C GLY A 48 13.11 15.04 11.49
N ILE A 49 12.15 14.44 10.76
CA ILE A 49 12.22 14.32 9.30
C ILE A 49 11.92 15.67 8.66
N THR A 50 12.78 16.09 7.72
CA THR A 50 12.55 17.29 6.93
C THR A 50 11.52 17.02 5.83
N LEU A 51 10.61 17.98 5.61
CA LEU A 51 9.61 17.91 4.53
C LEU A 51 10.27 18.27 3.20
N ASP A 52 10.86 17.30 2.53
CA ASP A 52 11.47 17.39 1.21
C ASP A 52 10.94 16.29 0.28
N GLU A 53 11.55 16.10 -0.89
CA GLU A 53 11.12 15.07 -1.85
C GLU A 53 11.26 13.65 -1.29
N GLU A 54 12.20 13.41 -0.38
CA GLU A 54 12.43 12.10 0.25
C GLU A 54 11.44 11.83 1.39
N TYR A 55 10.79 12.87 1.91
CA TYR A 55 9.80 12.73 2.99
C TYR A 55 8.68 11.75 2.64
N ILE A 56 8.15 11.80 1.42
CA ILE A 56 7.05 10.91 1.00
C ILE A 56 7.50 9.45 1.05
N ASN A 57 8.72 9.15 0.61
CA ASN A 57 9.26 7.80 0.64
C ASN A 57 9.45 7.30 2.08
N SER A 58 9.99 8.16 2.95
CA SER A 58 10.14 7.85 4.37
C SER A 58 8.79 7.63 5.05
N LEU A 59 7.81 8.50 4.78
CA LEU A 59 6.45 8.36 5.28
C LEU A 59 5.83 7.03 4.83
N LEU A 60 5.90 6.70 3.55
CA LEU A 60 5.36 5.45 3.02
C LEU A 60 6.02 4.23 3.67
N ALA A 61 7.35 4.23 3.83
CA ALA A 61 8.07 3.13 4.47
C ALA A 61 7.68 2.96 5.95
N VAL A 62 7.53 4.06 6.70
CA VAL A 62 7.08 4.02 8.10
C VAL A 62 5.63 3.52 8.21
N LEU A 63 4.74 3.99 7.34
CA LEU A 63 3.35 3.54 7.32
C LEU A 63 3.26 2.06 6.92
N GLU A 64 4.02 1.62 5.92
CA GLU A 64 4.08 0.22 5.51
C GLU A 64 4.51 -0.68 6.67
N ALA A 65 5.62 -0.35 7.33
CA ALA A 65 6.14 -1.13 8.44
C ALA A 65 5.15 -1.26 9.61
N ASN A 66 4.32 -0.24 9.86
CA ASN A 66 3.41 -0.22 11.00
C ASN A 66 1.98 -0.67 10.69
N LEU A 67 1.51 -0.53 9.44
CA LEU A 67 0.09 -0.69 9.10
C LEU A 67 -0.22 -1.86 8.15
N THR A 68 0.78 -2.57 7.63
CA THR A 68 0.57 -3.67 6.68
C THR A 68 -0.31 -4.78 7.23
N TYR A 69 -0.16 -5.14 8.49
CA TYR A 69 -0.96 -6.19 9.14
C TYR A 69 -2.06 -5.65 10.07
N ILE A 70 -2.44 -4.40 9.89
CA ILE A 70 -3.61 -3.83 10.56
C ILE A 70 -4.76 -3.83 9.57
N PRO A 71 -5.92 -4.40 9.93
CA PRO A 71 -7.09 -4.40 9.05
C PRO A 71 -7.63 -2.98 8.84
N SER A 72 -8.08 -2.69 7.62
CA SER A 72 -8.67 -1.39 7.26
C SER A 72 -10.05 -1.16 7.85
N SER A 73 -10.72 -2.23 8.33
CA SER A 73 -12.04 -2.19 8.96
C SER A 73 -12.00 -2.79 10.36
N THR A 74 -12.75 -2.20 11.28
CA THR A 74 -12.98 -2.73 12.62
C THR A 74 -14.35 -3.40 12.75
N SER A 75 -15.06 -3.56 11.64
CA SER A 75 -16.38 -4.20 11.62
C SER A 75 -16.28 -5.69 11.93
N LYS A 76 -17.03 -6.14 12.94
CA LYS A 76 -17.15 -7.56 13.27
C LYS A 76 -18.07 -8.34 12.30
N ARG A 77 -18.69 -7.66 11.33
CA ARG A 77 -19.64 -8.26 10.38
C ARG A 77 -18.98 -8.75 9.10
N GLU A 78 -17.76 -8.39 8.88
CA GLU A 78 -16.98 -8.72 7.68
C GLU A 78 -15.57 -9.16 8.08
N LEU A 79 -14.99 -10.03 7.28
CA LEU A 79 -13.58 -10.39 7.42
C LEU A 79 -12.75 -9.25 6.84
N ALA A 80 -12.01 -8.54 7.69
CA ALA A 80 -11.17 -7.44 7.27
C ALA A 80 -9.84 -7.99 6.73
N ASP A 81 -9.80 -8.29 5.44
CA ASP A 81 -8.67 -8.86 4.71
C ASP A 81 -7.83 -7.82 3.97
N ILE A 82 -8.26 -6.55 3.98
CA ILE A 82 -7.53 -5.45 3.36
C ILE A 82 -6.68 -4.74 4.39
N SER A 83 -5.38 -4.62 4.10
CA SER A 83 -4.41 -3.89 4.91
C SER A 83 -4.78 -2.40 5.02
N LEU A 84 -4.66 -1.83 6.20
CA LEU A 84 -4.85 -0.39 6.40
C LEU A 84 -3.86 0.43 5.57
N TYR A 85 -2.60 -0.05 5.45
CA TYR A 85 -1.60 0.58 4.59
C TYR A 85 -2.05 0.63 3.12
N ASP A 86 -2.46 -0.50 2.56
CA ASP A 86 -2.88 -0.57 1.16
C ASP A 86 -4.13 0.28 0.90
N HIS A 87 -5.09 0.24 1.83
CA HIS A 87 -6.28 1.09 1.75
C HIS A 87 -5.92 2.59 1.74
N MET A 88 -5.06 3.03 2.65
CA MET A 88 -4.63 4.43 2.73
C MET A 88 -3.83 4.84 1.49
N LYS A 89 -2.91 4.00 1.03
CA LYS A 89 -2.09 4.24 -0.16
C LYS A 89 -2.94 4.41 -1.42
N MET A 90 -3.89 3.50 -1.64
CA MET A 90 -4.81 3.59 -2.78
C MET A 90 -5.72 4.81 -2.67
N THR A 91 -6.23 5.12 -1.48
CA THR A 91 -7.04 6.32 -1.24
C THR A 91 -6.26 7.59 -1.57
N ALA A 92 -5.00 7.68 -1.14
CA ALA A 92 -4.13 8.82 -1.43
C ALA A 92 -3.83 8.95 -2.93
N ALA A 93 -3.59 7.83 -3.62
CA ALA A 93 -3.36 7.80 -5.07
C ALA A 93 -4.58 8.31 -5.85
N VAL A 94 -5.78 7.80 -5.54
CA VAL A 94 -7.03 8.26 -6.18
C VAL A 94 -7.30 9.73 -5.86
N ALA A 95 -7.13 10.15 -4.61
CA ALA A 95 -7.32 11.54 -4.20
C ALA A 95 -6.38 12.50 -4.94
N SER A 96 -5.12 12.07 -5.17
CA SER A 96 -4.14 12.85 -5.93
C SER A 96 -4.56 13.01 -7.39
N CYS A 97 -5.07 11.95 -8.01
CA CYS A 97 -5.60 12.01 -9.40
C CYS A 97 -6.81 12.95 -9.50
N VAL A 98 -7.77 12.80 -8.60
CA VAL A 98 -8.96 13.66 -8.55
C VAL A 98 -8.57 15.13 -8.35
N MET A 99 -7.61 15.39 -7.46
CA MET A 99 -7.11 16.74 -7.21
C MET A 99 -6.46 17.36 -8.45
N GLN A 100 -5.63 16.59 -9.18
CA GLN A 100 -5.02 17.05 -10.43
C GLN A 100 -6.07 17.31 -11.51
N PHE A 101 -7.05 16.44 -11.64
CA PHE A 101 -8.14 16.61 -12.60
C PHE A 101 -8.94 17.88 -12.32
N LEU A 102 -9.36 18.13 -11.09
CA LEU A 102 -10.10 19.33 -10.72
C LEU A 102 -9.26 20.59 -10.88
N THR A 103 -7.97 20.53 -10.58
CA THR A 103 -7.04 21.65 -10.80
C THR A 103 -6.91 21.98 -12.29
N ALA A 104 -6.79 20.97 -13.14
CA ALA A 104 -6.73 21.14 -14.59
C ALA A 104 -8.03 21.72 -15.17
N LYS A 105 -9.19 21.42 -14.58
CA LYS A 105 -10.48 22.06 -14.90
C LYS A 105 -10.61 23.49 -14.38
N GLY A 106 -9.69 23.98 -13.56
CA GLY A 106 -9.75 25.30 -12.93
C GLY A 106 -10.77 25.37 -11.78
N GLU A 107 -11.15 24.22 -11.21
CA GLU A 107 -12.06 24.16 -10.08
C GLU A 107 -11.39 24.75 -8.82
N LYS A 108 -12.08 25.65 -8.16
CA LYS A 108 -11.60 26.33 -6.93
C LYS A 108 -12.44 26.02 -5.70
N ASN A 109 -13.63 25.48 -5.90
CA ASN A 109 -14.55 25.17 -4.81
C ASN A 109 -14.77 23.66 -4.70
N TYR A 110 -13.74 22.97 -4.21
CA TYR A 110 -13.75 21.50 -4.05
C TYR A 110 -14.91 21.00 -3.18
N LYS A 111 -15.33 21.79 -2.18
CA LYS A 111 -16.48 21.45 -1.35
C LYS A 111 -17.77 21.38 -2.17
N GLN A 112 -17.95 22.34 -3.07
CA GLN A 112 -19.12 22.37 -3.95
C GLN A 112 -19.11 21.18 -4.90
N SER A 113 -17.97 20.91 -5.54
CA SER A 113 -17.84 19.89 -6.57
C SER A 113 -17.89 18.48 -6.01
N LEU A 114 -17.16 18.19 -4.93
CA LEU A 114 -16.99 16.82 -4.42
C LEU A 114 -18.02 16.41 -3.36
N PHE A 115 -18.66 17.38 -2.67
CA PHE A 115 -19.60 17.04 -1.60
C PHE A 115 -21.03 17.50 -1.91
N ILE A 116 -21.23 18.74 -2.32
CA ILE A 116 -22.60 19.25 -2.56
C ILE A 116 -23.15 18.73 -3.88
N ASN A 117 -22.33 18.68 -4.92
CA ASN A 117 -22.67 18.15 -6.24
C ASN A 117 -22.07 16.75 -6.49
N ALA A 118 -21.91 15.95 -5.44
CA ALA A 118 -21.24 14.65 -5.51
C ALA A 118 -21.80 13.73 -6.61
N GLU A 119 -23.12 13.71 -6.81
CA GLU A 119 -23.77 12.89 -7.84
C GLU A 119 -23.23 13.17 -9.25
N LYS A 120 -22.94 14.44 -9.57
CA LYS A 120 -22.35 14.81 -10.87
C LYS A 120 -20.89 14.38 -10.98
N SER A 121 -20.19 14.38 -9.87
CA SER A 121 -18.78 13.98 -9.81
C SER A 121 -18.58 12.48 -9.97
N TYR A 122 -19.55 11.66 -9.59
CA TYR A 122 -19.47 10.20 -9.76
C TYR A 122 -19.51 9.75 -11.23
N ASP A 123 -20.12 10.54 -12.10
CA ASP A 123 -20.21 10.22 -13.54
C ASP A 123 -19.03 10.76 -14.34
N GLU A 124 -18.07 11.46 -13.70
CA GLU A 124 -16.90 11.99 -14.38
C GLU A 124 -15.70 11.03 -14.30
N GLU A 125 -15.06 10.80 -15.44
CA GLU A 125 -13.82 10.00 -15.55
C GLU A 125 -12.63 10.82 -15.03
N MET A 126 -12.37 10.77 -13.71
CA MET A 126 -11.37 11.61 -13.04
C MET A 126 -10.00 10.96 -12.94
N PHE A 127 -9.89 9.64 -13.12
CA PHE A 127 -8.63 8.89 -13.08
C PHE A 127 -8.71 7.65 -13.95
N LEU A 128 -7.52 7.16 -14.34
CA LEU A 128 -7.35 5.92 -15.07
C LEU A 128 -6.62 4.91 -14.17
N LEU A 129 -7.23 3.75 -13.98
CA LEU A 129 -6.54 2.61 -13.40
C LEU A 129 -5.86 1.82 -14.52
N TYR A 130 -4.53 1.81 -14.51
CA TYR A 130 -3.72 1.06 -15.46
C TYR A 130 -3.01 -0.09 -14.76
N SER A 131 -3.13 -1.28 -15.31
CA SER A 131 -2.39 -2.45 -14.85
C SER A 131 -1.61 -3.05 -16.01
N MET A 132 -0.35 -3.36 -15.77
CA MET A 132 0.53 -3.99 -16.74
C MET A 132 1.23 -5.18 -16.10
N ASP A 133 1.20 -6.30 -16.76
CA ASP A 133 2.02 -7.47 -16.43
C ASP A 133 3.06 -7.72 -17.52
N ILE A 134 4.28 -8.03 -17.13
CA ILE A 134 5.37 -8.37 -18.04
C ILE A 134 5.62 -9.86 -17.94
N SER A 135 5.12 -10.60 -18.92
CA SER A 135 5.36 -12.03 -19.06
C SER A 135 6.74 -12.32 -19.69
N GLY A 136 7.28 -13.50 -19.43
CA GLY A 136 8.52 -13.95 -20.02
C GLY A 136 9.81 -13.43 -19.40
N ILE A 137 9.74 -12.73 -18.26
CA ILE A 137 10.92 -12.21 -17.53
C ILE A 137 11.92 -13.33 -17.22
N GLN A 138 11.44 -14.48 -16.78
CA GLN A 138 12.32 -15.63 -16.50
C GLN A 138 13.03 -16.11 -17.76
N ASN A 139 12.33 -16.23 -18.88
CA ASN A 139 12.94 -16.61 -20.15
C ASN A 139 13.98 -15.58 -20.60
N PHE A 140 13.71 -14.28 -20.42
CA PHE A 140 14.66 -13.21 -20.70
C PHE A 140 15.90 -13.29 -19.82
N ILE A 141 15.74 -13.47 -18.51
CA ILE A 141 16.83 -13.57 -17.54
C ILE A 141 17.69 -14.82 -17.82
N TYR A 142 17.05 -15.97 -18.04
CA TYR A 142 17.71 -17.26 -18.21
C TYR A 142 18.10 -17.60 -19.66
N THR A 143 17.94 -16.69 -20.62
CA THR A 143 18.50 -16.86 -21.95
C THR A 143 20.02 -16.76 -21.89
N ILE A 144 20.68 -17.89 -21.74
CA ILE A 144 22.14 -17.96 -21.50
C ILE A 144 22.82 -18.23 -22.84
N GLY A 145 23.64 -17.29 -23.30
CA GLY A 145 24.57 -17.55 -24.41
C GLY A 145 25.84 -18.25 -23.89
N GLU A 146 26.49 -19.05 -24.76
CA GLU A 146 27.65 -19.86 -24.37
C GLU A 146 28.83 -19.04 -23.83
N LYS A 147 29.01 -17.78 -24.25
CA LYS A 147 30.09 -16.88 -23.77
C LYS A 147 29.52 -15.76 -22.91
N GLY A 148 30.07 -15.61 -21.71
CA GLY A 148 29.71 -14.51 -20.80
C GLY A 148 28.40 -14.73 -20.03
N ALA A 149 27.93 -15.97 -19.94
CA ALA A 149 26.68 -16.35 -19.28
C ALA A 149 26.44 -15.67 -17.93
N LEU A 150 27.43 -15.67 -17.05
CA LEU A 150 27.31 -15.07 -15.70
C LEU A 150 27.18 -13.54 -15.75
N LYS A 151 27.90 -12.88 -16.66
CA LYS A 151 27.79 -11.41 -16.83
C LYS A 151 26.45 -11.04 -17.45
N GLY A 152 25.98 -11.84 -18.42
CA GLY A 152 24.68 -11.66 -19.04
C GLY A 152 23.52 -11.86 -18.06
N LEU A 153 23.58 -12.88 -17.22
CA LEU A 153 22.61 -13.15 -16.18
C LEU A 153 22.53 -11.98 -15.16
N ARG A 154 23.69 -11.52 -14.69
CA ARG A 154 23.76 -10.35 -13.80
C ARG A 154 23.17 -9.10 -14.44
N ALA A 155 23.57 -8.76 -15.65
CA ALA A 155 23.09 -7.57 -16.33
C ALA A 155 21.55 -7.61 -16.50
N ARG A 156 20.98 -8.75 -16.86
CA ARG A 156 19.54 -8.91 -17.08
C ARG A 156 18.72 -8.92 -15.79
N SER A 157 19.27 -9.43 -14.69
CA SER A 157 18.59 -9.43 -13.39
C SER A 157 18.57 -8.05 -12.71
N PHE A 158 19.37 -7.09 -13.19
CA PHE A 158 19.37 -5.70 -12.73
C PHE A 158 18.64 -4.72 -13.66
N LEU A 159 18.08 -5.20 -14.78
CA LEU A 159 17.19 -4.38 -15.58
C LEU A 159 15.81 -4.37 -14.91
N PRO A 160 15.26 -3.16 -14.62
CA PRO A 160 13.93 -3.04 -14.03
C PRO A 160 12.83 -3.49 -14.97
#